data_e3e392eeb37f72c4b3609407c24f4eb0
#
_entry.id   e3e392eeb37f72c4b3609407c24f4eb0
#
_cell.length_a   1.000
_cell.length_b   1.000
_cell.length_c   1.000
_cell.angle_alpha   90.00
_cell.angle_beta   90.00
_cell.angle_gamma   90.00
#
_symmetry.space_group_name_H-M   'P 1'
#
loop_
_entity.id
_entity.type
_entity.pdbx_description
1 polymer ?
#
loop_
_entity_poly.entity_id
_entity_poly.type
_entity_poly.pdbx_seq_one_letter_code
_entity_poly.pdbx_strand_id
1 'polypeptide(L)'
;MSAYETLDQLTAPQRVAIIGASDNPTRIGGRPISYMLNHGYTGQIFPVNPKNETIQGLPAYAQISEIQDEIDFALIAVKSTMVAEQVRAAAQKGARTALIFSSGFAEMDETGHALQEELVEIGNNTGIRILGPNCLGLFNAQSCFFPTFTATIDRAKPEVGGVGIASQSGAYGSHIYMACHSRGLGINHWVTTGNEADIEVAEVIKLMATDESVHTILAYVESVKDGGLMIDALETARANRKPVIVTKVGRSEIGAAAAASHTASLAGEDKIYDAIFRQYGAFRVSSTEEMTDLAVAAKPRIYPAGKKVGLVTISGGAGILMADAADALGLDVAPMPKES
;
A
#
# COMPACT_ATOMS: atom_id res chain seq x y z
N MET A 1 2.70 7.73 -19.32
CA MET A 1 3.45 8.21 -18.13
C MET A 1 4.68 7.33 -17.94
N SER A 2 5.81 7.86 -17.47
CA SER A 2 7.01 7.03 -17.19
C SER A 2 6.80 6.28 -15.87
N ALA A 3 6.99 4.95 -15.86
CA ALA A 3 6.94 4.16 -14.64
C ALA A 3 8.04 4.58 -13.65
N TYR A 4 7.81 4.38 -12.35
CA TYR A 4 8.87 4.51 -11.36
C TYR A 4 9.90 3.39 -11.53
N GLU A 5 11.15 3.72 -11.32
CA GLU A 5 12.25 2.74 -11.32
C GLU A 5 12.48 2.15 -9.93
N THR A 6 12.24 2.95 -8.88
CA THR A 6 12.44 2.56 -7.49
C THR A 6 11.25 2.97 -6.61
N LEU A 7 11.05 2.25 -5.51
CA LEU A 7 10.02 2.56 -4.52
C LEU A 7 10.27 3.92 -3.85
N ASP A 8 11.52 4.32 -3.67
CA ASP A 8 11.89 5.59 -3.06
C ASP A 8 11.41 6.81 -3.87
N GLN A 9 11.29 6.71 -5.20
CA GLN A 9 10.72 7.77 -6.02
C GLN A 9 9.27 8.09 -5.64
N LEU A 10 8.53 7.10 -5.14
CA LEU A 10 7.16 7.27 -4.63
C LEU A 10 7.14 7.59 -3.13
N THR A 11 8.04 7.00 -2.33
CA THR A 11 7.90 6.94 -0.87
C THR A 11 8.97 7.69 -0.07
N ALA A 12 9.92 8.37 -0.73
CA ALA A 12 10.99 9.11 -0.07
C ALA A 12 11.28 10.50 -0.71
N PRO A 13 10.26 11.31 -1.03
CA PRO A 13 10.47 12.65 -1.57
C PRO A 13 11.16 13.54 -0.53
N GLN A 14 11.77 14.64 -1.00
CA GLN A 14 12.42 15.61 -0.11
C GLN A 14 11.64 16.92 0.03
N ARG A 15 10.78 17.27 -0.92
CA ARG A 15 10.01 18.52 -0.95
C ARG A 15 8.54 18.21 -1.24
N VAL A 16 7.73 18.37 -0.20
CA VAL A 16 6.33 17.91 -0.17
C VAL A 16 5.37 19.09 -0.01
N ALA A 17 4.54 19.37 -1.00
CA ALA A 17 3.43 20.30 -0.86
C ALA A 17 2.18 19.58 -0.35
N ILE A 18 1.46 20.18 0.61
CA ILE A 18 0.19 19.65 1.13
C ILE A 18 -0.90 20.66 0.82
N ILE A 19 -1.68 20.40 -0.22
CA ILE A 19 -2.73 21.27 -0.71
C ILE A 19 -4.05 20.94 0.00
N GLY A 20 -4.66 21.93 0.63
CA GLY A 20 -5.75 21.74 1.57
C GLY A 20 -5.27 21.44 2.99
N ALA A 21 -4.05 21.89 3.29
CA ALA A 21 -3.42 21.77 4.60
C ALA A 21 -4.30 22.36 5.72
N SER A 22 -4.23 21.79 6.91
CA SER A 22 -5.00 22.22 8.08
C SER A 22 -4.11 22.39 9.32
N ASP A 23 -4.33 23.45 10.05
CA ASP A 23 -3.68 23.67 11.34
C ASP A 23 -4.16 22.67 12.42
N ASN A 24 -5.38 22.11 12.24
CA ASN A 24 -5.88 21.07 13.13
C ASN A 24 -5.25 19.70 12.76
N PRO A 25 -4.41 19.12 13.66
CA PRO A 25 -3.66 17.88 13.39
C PRO A 25 -4.54 16.64 13.27
N THR A 26 -5.83 16.72 13.60
CA THR A 26 -6.75 15.56 13.50
C THR A 26 -7.54 15.55 12.19
N ARG A 27 -7.49 16.63 11.41
CA ARG A 27 -8.17 16.70 10.11
C ARG A 27 -7.37 16.03 9.01
N ILE A 28 -8.04 15.65 7.92
CA ILE A 28 -7.47 14.96 6.75
C ILE A 28 -6.21 15.68 6.22
N GLY A 29 -6.28 17.01 6.02
CA GLY A 29 -5.13 17.79 5.55
C GLY A 29 -4.13 18.20 6.66
N GLY A 30 -4.43 17.90 7.93
CA GLY A 30 -3.55 18.21 9.05
C GLY A 30 -2.75 17.03 9.57
N ARG A 31 -3.32 15.82 9.54
CA ARG A 31 -2.66 14.58 10.00
C ARG A 31 -1.31 14.31 9.32
N PRO A 32 -1.19 14.41 7.98
CA PRO A 32 0.10 14.19 7.33
C PRO A 32 1.21 15.10 7.84
N ILE A 33 0.90 16.38 8.06
CA ILE A 33 1.86 17.35 8.62
C ILE A 33 2.27 16.92 10.02
N SER A 34 1.28 16.69 10.89
CA SER A 34 1.51 16.27 12.27
C SER A 34 2.34 15.00 12.35
N TYR A 35 2.03 13.99 11.53
CA TYR A 35 2.77 12.74 11.53
C TYR A 35 4.23 12.91 11.09
N MET A 36 4.46 13.63 10.01
CA MET A 36 5.82 13.88 9.52
C MET A 36 6.65 14.68 10.52
N LEU A 37 6.08 15.71 11.13
CA LEU A 37 6.77 16.51 12.17
C LEU A 37 7.09 15.68 13.42
N ASN A 38 6.11 14.87 13.91
CA ASN A 38 6.25 14.11 15.14
C ASN A 38 7.12 12.86 15.00
N HIS A 39 7.26 12.32 13.79
CA HIS A 39 8.04 11.11 13.54
C HIS A 39 9.43 11.39 12.97
N GLY A 40 9.80 12.66 12.73
CA GLY A 40 11.16 13.03 12.36
C GLY A 40 11.45 12.99 10.87
N TYR A 41 10.45 13.26 10.02
CA TYR A 41 10.70 13.46 8.60
C TYR A 41 11.66 14.63 8.39
N THR A 42 12.70 14.43 7.59
CA THR A 42 13.79 15.40 7.39
C THR A 42 13.64 16.26 6.14
N GLY A 43 12.68 15.91 5.26
CA GLY A 43 12.38 16.73 4.08
C GLY A 43 11.59 18.00 4.42
N GLN A 44 11.45 18.84 3.43
CA GLN A 44 10.70 20.10 3.55
C GLN A 44 9.21 19.88 3.33
N ILE A 45 8.39 20.49 4.17
CA ILE A 45 6.93 20.45 4.08
C ILE A 45 6.42 21.86 3.79
N PHE A 46 5.64 21.99 2.73
CA PHE A 46 5.03 23.24 2.27
C PHE A 46 3.50 23.15 2.40
N PRO A 47 2.91 23.60 3.52
CA PRO A 47 1.46 23.67 3.67
C PRO A 47 0.87 24.71 2.70
N VAL A 48 -0.18 24.31 1.96
CA VAL A 48 -0.88 25.21 1.03
C VAL A 48 -2.34 25.38 1.48
N ASN A 49 -2.69 26.59 1.93
CA ASN A 49 -4.05 26.96 2.31
C ASN A 49 -4.22 28.49 2.28
N PRO A 50 -5.16 29.04 1.48
CA PRO A 50 -5.30 30.50 1.32
C PRO A 50 -5.80 31.25 2.57
N LYS A 51 -6.15 30.53 3.64
CA LYS A 51 -6.73 31.13 4.86
C LYS A 51 -5.72 31.32 6.00
N ASN A 52 -4.53 30.75 5.89
CA ASN A 52 -3.57 30.69 6.99
C ASN A 52 -2.18 31.12 6.51
N GLU A 53 -1.51 31.97 7.27
CA GLU A 53 -0.10 32.33 7.06
C GLU A 53 0.87 31.30 7.66
N THR A 54 0.39 30.55 8.65
CA THR A 54 1.14 29.46 9.29
C THR A 54 0.21 28.29 9.56
N ILE A 55 0.73 27.06 9.43
CA ILE A 55 0.03 25.80 9.73
C ILE A 55 0.97 24.89 10.50
N GLN A 56 0.59 24.53 11.73
CA GLN A 56 1.38 23.68 12.63
C GLN A 56 2.83 24.15 12.81
N GLY A 57 3.01 25.48 12.87
CA GLY A 57 4.31 26.13 13.04
C GLY A 57 5.13 26.29 11.75
N LEU A 58 4.65 25.80 10.62
CA LEU A 58 5.31 25.97 9.31
C LEU A 58 4.71 27.17 8.57
N PRO A 59 5.52 27.96 7.82
CA PRO A 59 5.01 28.95 6.87
C PRO A 59 4.05 28.29 5.87
N ALA A 60 2.89 28.90 5.63
CA ALA A 60 1.91 28.42 4.68
C ALA A 60 1.80 29.37 3.49
N TYR A 61 1.40 28.81 2.34
CA TYR A 61 1.27 29.51 1.08
C TYR A 61 -0.19 29.52 0.65
N ALA A 62 -0.66 30.60 0.03
CA ALA A 62 -2.03 30.65 -0.47
C ALA A 62 -2.23 29.70 -1.65
N GLN A 63 -1.21 29.53 -2.50
CA GLN A 63 -1.20 28.64 -3.67
C GLN A 63 0.19 28.00 -3.83
N ILE A 64 0.23 26.83 -4.46
CA ILE A 64 1.46 26.09 -4.69
C ILE A 64 2.47 26.89 -5.57
N SER A 65 1.99 27.76 -6.45
CA SER A 65 2.81 28.63 -7.31
C SER A 65 3.64 29.66 -6.54
N GLU A 66 3.28 30.01 -5.31
CA GLU A 66 4.00 30.96 -4.46
C GLU A 66 5.23 30.33 -3.80
N ILE A 67 5.31 29.01 -3.73
CA ILE A 67 6.48 28.28 -3.23
C ILE A 67 7.65 28.56 -4.18
N GLN A 68 8.80 29.01 -3.67
CA GLN A 68 9.97 29.31 -4.52
C GLN A 68 10.68 28.04 -5.00
N ASP A 69 10.72 27.02 -4.15
CA ASP A 69 11.36 25.74 -4.45
C ASP A 69 10.55 24.91 -5.45
N GLU A 70 11.22 24.00 -6.15
CA GLU A 70 10.56 22.90 -6.85
C GLU A 70 9.94 21.93 -5.85
N ILE A 71 8.91 21.21 -6.25
CA ILE A 71 8.19 20.23 -5.42
C ILE A 71 8.38 18.84 -6.01
N ASP A 72 8.73 17.86 -5.18
CA ASP A 72 8.87 16.47 -5.62
C ASP A 72 7.54 15.71 -5.53
N PHE A 73 6.70 16.06 -4.53
CA PHE A 73 5.48 15.35 -4.18
C PHE A 73 4.37 16.31 -3.77
N ALA A 74 3.19 16.16 -4.31
CA ALA A 74 2.01 16.93 -3.94
C ALA A 74 0.94 16.02 -3.32
N LEU A 75 0.57 16.30 -2.05
CA LEU A 75 -0.60 15.71 -1.42
C LEU A 75 -1.79 16.65 -1.62
N ILE A 76 -2.91 16.13 -2.12
CA ILE A 76 -4.10 16.91 -2.45
C ILE A 76 -5.29 16.45 -1.62
N ALA A 77 -5.79 17.36 -0.76
CA ALA A 77 -6.89 17.13 0.17
C ALA A 77 -7.96 18.24 0.05
N VAL A 78 -8.43 18.46 -1.17
CA VAL A 78 -9.47 19.45 -1.51
C VAL A 78 -10.71 18.76 -2.09
N LYS A 79 -11.79 19.50 -2.38
CA LYS A 79 -12.98 18.92 -3.03
C LYS A 79 -12.62 18.34 -4.41
N SER A 80 -13.26 17.24 -4.81
CA SER A 80 -13.01 16.56 -6.09
C SER A 80 -13.01 17.50 -7.30
N THR A 81 -13.93 18.46 -7.34
CA THR A 81 -14.05 19.48 -8.42
C THR A 81 -12.86 20.45 -8.51
N MET A 82 -11.99 20.49 -7.51
CA MET A 82 -10.80 21.37 -7.48
C MET A 82 -9.52 20.59 -7.74
N VAL A 83 -9.57 19.27 -7.73
CA VAL A 83 -8.37 18.42 -7.75
C VAL A 83 -7.59 18.56 -9.05
N ALA A 84 -8.28 18.53 -10.20
CA ALA A 84 -7.62 18.61 -11.51
C ALA A 84 -6.77 19.88 -11.67
N GLU A 85 -7.26 21.03 -11.22
CA GLU A 85 -6.50 22.29 -11.21
C GLU A 85 -5.24 22.17 -10.35
N GLN A 86 -5.36 21.58 -9.16
CA GLN A 86 -4.22 21.43 -8.24
C GLN A 86 -3.18 20.42 -8.76
N VAL A 87 -3.60 19.36 -9.45
CA VAL A 87 -2.67 18.41 -10.11
C VAL A 87 -1.88 19.11 -11.21
N ARG A 88 -2.54 19.93 -12.05
CA ARG A 88 -1.85 20.74 -13.07
C ARG A 88 -0.84 21.71 -12.47
N ALA A 89 -1.23 22.40 -11.41
CA ALA A 89 -0.35 23.34 -10.69
C ALA A 89 0.84 22.62 -10.05
N ALA A 90 0.62 21.43 -9.47
CA ALA A 90 1.69 20.60 -8.92
C ALA A 90 2.68 20.13 -9.99
N ALA A 91 2.17 19.68 -11.15
CA ALA A 91 3.02 19.29 -12.27
C ALA A 91 3.88 20.44 -12.78
N GLN A 92 3.32 21.66 -12.88
CA GLN A 92 4.07 22.87 -13.27
C GLN A 92 5.18 23.23 -12.26
N LYS A 93 5.02 22.85 -10.97
CA LYS A 93 6.02 23.01 -9.92
C LYS A 93 7.04 21.89 -9.86
N GLY A 94 7.01 20.94 -10.79
CA GLY A 94 7.97 19.84 -10.89
C GLY A 94 7.59 18.59 -10.10
N ALA A 95 6.39 18.56 -9.48
CA ALA A 95 5.95 17.37 -8.73
C ALA A 95 5.90 16.14 -9.65
N ARG A 96 6.55 15.06 -9.21
CA ARG A 96 6.52 13.76 -9.89
C ARG A 96 5.30 12.94 -9.51
N THR A 97 4.77 13.15 -8.30
CA THR A 97 3.64 12.42 -7.75
C THR A 97 2.58 13.38 -7.25
N ALA A 98 1.32 13.11 -7.57
CA ALA A 98 0.13 13.65 -6.92
C ALA A 98 -0.58 12.53 -6.16
N LEU A 99 -0.57 12.60 -4.83
CA LEU A 99 -1.37 11.75 -3.95
C LEU A 99 -2.71 12.42 -3.68
N ILE A 100 -3.82 11.78 -4.03
CA ILE A 100 -5.16 12.38 -3.96
C ILE A 100 -6.01 11.65 -2.93
N PHE A 101 -6.27 12.30 -1.79
CA PHE A 101 -7.15 11.74 -0.74
C PHE A 101 -8.63 11.84 -1.09
N SER A 102 -8.99 12.84 -1.87
CA SER A 102 -10.38 13.18 -2.15
C SER A 102 -11.15 12.03 -2.81
N SER A 103 -12.35 11.79 -2.34
CA SER A 103 -13.38 10.95 -2.97
C SER A 103 -14.31 11.81 -3.85
N GLY A 104 -15.25 11.16 -4.55
CA GLY A 104 -16.18 11.81 -5.46
C GLY A 104 -15.70 11.72 -6.91
N PHE A 105 -15.12 10.58 -7.27
CA PHE A 105 -14.62 10.22 -8.60
C PHE A 105 -15.38 9.00 -9.14
N ALA A 106 -14.76 8.13 -9.90
CA ALA A 106 -15.41 7.01 -10.58
C ALA A 106 -16.19 6.06 -9.65
N GLU A 107 -15.92 6.05 -8.35
CA GLU A 107 -16.66 5.28 -7.36
C GLU A 107 -18.07 5.83 -7.07
N MET A 108 -18.39 7.05 -7.52
CA MET A 108 -19.68 7.68 -7.23
C MET A 108 -20.67 7.57 -8.36
N ASP A 109 -20.37 8.21 -9.50
CA ASP A 109 -21.28 8.35 -10.65
C ASP A 109 -20.53 8.72 -11.94
N GLU A 110 -21.26 8.93 -13.04
CA GLU A 110 -20.70 9.34 -14.34
C GLU A 110 -19.94 10.67 -14.27
N THR A 111 -20.38 11.62 -13.46
CA THR A 111 -19.67 12.89 -13.27
C THR A 111 -18.33 12.66 -12.60
N GLY A 112 -18.31 11.83 -11.58
CA GLY A 112 -17.08 11.40 -10.89
C GLY A 112 -16.13 10.64 -11.82
N HIS A 113 -16.68 9.81 -12.72
CA HIS A 113 -15.89 9.11 -13.73
C HIS A 113 -15.20 10.10 -14.68
N ALA A 114 -15.92 11.11 -15.19
CA ALA A 114 -15.34 12.14 -16.04
C ALA A 114 -14.24 12.94 -15.33
N LEU A 115 -14.40 13.24 -14.02
CA LEU A 115 -13.35 13.89 -13.24
C LEU A 115 -12.10 13.00 -13.11
N GLN A 116 -12.26 11.69 -12.99
CA GLN A 116 -11.13 10.76 -12.91
C GLN A 116 -10.44 10.63 -14.28
N GLU A 117 -11.16 10.58 -15.38
CA GLU A 117 -10.59 10.59 -16.74
C GLU A 117 -9.76 11.85 -16.98
N GLU A 118 -10.25 13.02 -16.53
CA GLU A 118 -9.47 14.27 -16.58
C GLU A 118 -8.13 14.16 -15.85
N LEU A 119 -8.07 13.46 -14.70
CA LEU A 119 -6.81 13.23 -13.99
C LEU A 119 -5.86 12.36 -14.82
N VAL A 120 -6.36 11.30 -15.46
CA VAL A 120 -5.56 10.44 -16.34
C VAL A 120 -4.98 11.26 -17.51
N GLU A 121 -5.80 12.12 -18.13
CA GLU A 121 -5.33 13.01 -19.21
C GLU A 121 -4.24 13.97 -18.74
N ILE A 122 -4.38 14.55 -17.54
CA ILE A 122 -3.34 15.43 -16.97
C ILE A 122 -2.04 14.65 -16.77
N GLY A 123 -2.11 13.45 -16.18
CA GLY A 123 -0.96 12.59 -15.99
C GLY A 123 -0.26 12.27 -17.31
N ASN A 124 -1.02 11.90 -18.35
CA ASN A 124 -0.49 11.61 -19.69
C ASN A 124 0.20 12.83 -20.34
N ASN A 125 -0.37 14.02 -20.16
CA ASN A 125 0.13 15.24 -20.79
C ASN A 125 1.32 15.87 -20.05
N THR A 126 1.43 15.67 -18.74
CA THR A 126 2.45 16.32 -17.91
C THR A 126 3.53 15.37 -17.41
N GLY A 127 3.27 14.07 -17.40
CA GLY A 127 4.16 13.05 -16.84
C GLY A 127 4.04 12.89 -15.31
N ILE A 128 3.19 13.70 -14.63
CA ILE A 128 2.94 13.52 -13.19
C ILE A 128 2.23 12.19 -12.95
N ARG A 129 2.69 11.41 -11.96
CA ARG A 129 2.08 10.15 -11.58
C ARG A 129 1.00 10.39 -10.52
N ILE A 130 -0.08 9.63 -10.58
CA ILE A 130 -1.25 9.83 -9.71
C ILE A 130 -1.48 8.61 -8.85
N LEU A 131 -1.38 8.78 -7.52
CA LEU A 131 -1.77 7.78 -6.53
C LEU A 131 -3.16 8.11 -5.97
N GLY A 132 -4.09 7.22 -6.13
CA GLY A 132 -5.50 7.44 -5.84
C GLY A 132 -6.33 7.67 -7.12
N PRO A 133 -7.38 8.51 -7.12
CA PRO A 133 -7.98 9.20 -5.96
C PRO A 133 -8.64 8.25 -4.96
N ASN A 134 -9.31 8.81 -3.95
CA ASN A 134 -10.07 8.02 -2.95
C ASN A 134 -9.19 6.99 -2.22
N CYS A 135 -8.00 7.39 -1.75
CA CYS A 135 -7.10 6.54 -1.01
C CYS A 135 -6.73 7.13 0.36
N LEU A 136 -6.26 6.30 1.29
CA LEU A 136 -5.78 6.75 2.60
C LEU A 136 -4.34 7.26 2.58
N GLY A 137 -3.64 7.10 1.46
CA GLY A 137 -2.25 7.52 1.30
C GLY A 137 -1.25 6.39 1.45
N LEU A 138 -0.07 6.76 1.89
CA LEU A 138 1.04 5.84 2.06
C LEU A 138 1.89 6.20 3.30
N PHE A 139 2.79 5.31 3.68
CA PHE A 139 3.93 5.67 4.50
C PHE A 139 5.19 4.87 4.16
N ASN A 140 6.33 5.46 4.47
CA ASN A 140 7.65 4.84 4.55
C ASN A 140 8.21 5.09 5.96
N ALA A 141 8.29 4.01 6.76
CA ALA A 141 8.72 4.11 8.15
C ALA A 141 10.21 4.46 8.27
N GLN A 142 11.05 4.06 7.33
CA GLN A 142 12.49 4.32 7.34
C GLN A 142 12.82 5.79 7.08
N SER A 143 12.12 6.43 6.14
CA SER A 143 12.28 7.87 5.85
C SER A 143 11.40 8.76 6.72
N CYS A 144 10.59 8.19 7.59
CA CYS A 144 9.59 8.90 8.40
C CYS A 144 8.59 9.72 7.55
N PHE A 145 8.36 9.30 6.31
CA PHE A 145 7.43 9.95 5.39
C PHE A 145 6.04 9.34 5.55
N PHE A 146 5.10 10.14 6.06
CA PHE A 146 3.74 9.70 6.44
C PHE A 146 2.64 10.55 5.79
N PRO A 147 2.54 10.64 4.46
CA PRO A 147 1.42 11.32 3.80
C PRO A 147 0.18 10.44 3.84
N THR A 148 -0.41 10.34 5.01
CA THR A 148 -1.63 9.57 5.26
C THR A 148 -2.49 10.24 6.32
N PHE A 149 -3.79 10.01 6.25
CA PHE A 149 -4.72 10.48 7.28
C PHE A 149 -5.32 9.34 8.11
N THR A 150 -4.83 8.11 7.98
CA THR A 150 -5.28 6.99 8.83
C THR A 150 -4.99 7.27 10.30
N ALA A 151 -6.02 7.13 11.15
CA ALA A 151 -5.86 7.25 12.60
C ALA A 151 -5.12 6.04 13.22
N THR A 152 -4.79 5.05 12.43
CA THR A 152 -4.12 3.84 12.88
C THR A 152 -2.73 4.13 13.43
N ILE A 153 -2.02 5.11 12.83
CA ILE A 153 -0.68 5.56 13.27
C ILE A 153 -0.70 6.14 14.68
N ASP A 154 -1.80 6.78 15.08
CA ASP A 154 -1.96 7.31 16.45
C ASP A 154 -1.96 6.21 17.51
N ARG A 155 -2.39 4.99 17.14
CA ARG A 155 -2.52 3.83 18.03
C ARG A 155 -1.34 2.87 17.97
N ALA A 156 -0.71 2.82 16.83
CA ALA A 156 0.38 1.91 16.54
C ALA A 156 1.41 2.67 15.68
N LYS A 157 2.52 3.09 16.29
CA LYS A 157 3.60 3.75 15.58
C LYS A 157 4.23 2.76 14.60
N PRO A 158 4.44 3.12 13.33
CA PRO A 158 5.16 2.27 12.39
C PRO A 158 6.58 1.97 12.87
N GLU A 159 6.92 0.70 12.89
CA GLU A 159 8.27 0.20 13.17
C GLU A 159 8.89 -0.28 11.87
N VAL A 160 10.14 0.12 11.63
CA VAL A 160 10.90 -0.33 10.47
C VAL A 160 11.06 -1.84 10.50
N GLY A 161 10.73 -2.49 9.39
CA GLY A 161 10.87 -3.93 9.24
C GLY A 161 10.76 -4.37 7.79
N GLY A 162 10.74 -5.67 7.57
CA GLY A 162 10.81 -6.24 6.22
C GLY A 162 9.45 -6.42 5.50
N VAL A 163 8.36 -5.88 6.03
CA VAL A 163 7.03 -6.04 5.42
C VAL A 163 6.66 -4.81 4.61
N GLY A 164 6.22 -5.03 3.37
CA GLY A 164 5.54 -4.06 2.54
C GLY A 164 4.05 -4.42 2.39
N ILE A 165 3.16 -3.43 2.46
CA ILE A 165 1.71 -3.59 2.28
C ILE A 165 1.25 -2.77 1.09
N ALA A 166 0.66 -3.43 0.09
CA ALA A 166 0.03 -2.83 -1.08
C ALA A 166 -1.48 -3.13 -1.05
N SER A 167 -2.34 -2.12 -0.99
CA SER A 167 -3.78 -2.32 -0.80
C SER A 167 -4.62 -1.40 -1.65
N GLN A 168 -5.58 -1.93 -2.39
CA GLN A 168 -6.58 -1.10 -3.08
C GLN A 168 -7.54 -0.44 -2.08
N SER A 169 -7.86 -1.11 -0.98
CA SER A 169 -8.70 -0.54 0.09
C SER A 169 -7.85 0.12 1.18
N GLY A 170 -8.09 1.41 1.43
CA GLY A 170 -7.45 2.13 2.53
C GLY A 170 -7.79 1.56 3.90
N ALA A 171 -9.07 1.29 4.14
CA ALA A 171 -9.55 0.76 5.42
C ALA A 171 -9.01 -0.65 5.68
N TYR A 172 -9.05 -1.53 4.68
CA TYR A 172 -8.53 -2.89 4.85
C TYR A 172 -7.00 -2.92 4.93
N GLY A 173 -6.30 -2.06 4.18
CA GLY A 173 -4.86 -1.86 4.33
C GLY A 173 -4.47 -1.43 5.75
N SER A 174 -5.26 -0.55 6.39
CA SER A 174 -5.08 -0.18 7.79
C SER A 174 -5.35 -1.35 8.74
N HIS A 175 -6.32 -2.22 8.43
CA HIS A 175 -6.60 -3.43 9.20
C HIS A 175 -5.43 -4.43 9.12
N ILE A 176 -4.89 -4.69 7.91
CA ILE A 176 -3.68 -5.52 7.74
C ILE A 176 -2.52 -4.96 8.55
N TYR A 177 -2.29 -3.64 8.49
CA TYR A 177 -1.25 -2.97 9.26
C TYR A 177 -1.37 -3.25 10.77
N MET A 178 -2.58 -3.06 11.35
CA MET A 178 -2.82 -3.31 12.76
C MET A 178 -2.62 -4.78 13.14
N ALA A 179 -3.08 -5.69 12.30
CA ALA A 179 -2.88 -7.13 12.51
C ALA A 179 -1.39 -7.50 12.51
N CYS A 180 -0.61 -6.97 11.58
CA CYS A 180 0.85 -7.15 11.54
C CYS A 180 1.53 -6.56 12.76
N HIS A 181 1.18 -5.33 13.15
CA HIS A 181 1.74 -4.66 14.33
C HIS A 181 1.49 -5.48 15.60
N SER A 182 0.28 -6.01 15.78
CA SER A 182 -0.06 -6.85 16.95
C SER A 182 0.73 -8.16 17.02
N ARG A 183 1.33 -8.59 15.90
CA ARG A 183 2.19 -9.78 15.79
C ARG A 183 3.69 -9.44 15.83
N GLY A 184 4.06 -8.19 16.09
CA GLY A 184 5.46 -7.74 16.13
C GLY A 184 6.15 -7.77 14.77
N LEU A 185 5.39 -7.57 13.70
CA LEU A 185 5.91 -7.40 12.35
C LEU A 185 6.16 -5.92 12.08
N GLY A 186 7.41 -5.54 11.82
CA GLY A 186 7.74 -4.20 11.37
C GLY A 186 7.35 -4.00 9.91
N ILE A 187 6.67 -2.89 9.62
CA ILE A 187 6.21 -2.54 8.28
C ILE A 187 6.99 -1.31 7.81
N ASN A 188 7.80 -1.49 6.75
CA ASN A 188 8.55 -0.38 6.19
C ASN A 188 7.71 0.46 5.24
N HIS A 189 6.97 -0.18 4.35
CA HIS A 189 6.12 0.50 3.37
C HIS A 189 4.67 0.05 3.48
N TRP A 190 3.78 1.01 3.46
CA TRP A 190 2.34 0.80 3.37
C TRP A 190 1.77 1.78 2.33
N VAL A 191 1.16 1.27 1.28
CA VAL A 191 0.64 2.06 0.17
C VAL A 191 -0.79 1.64 -0.12
N THR A 192 -1.69 2.63 -0.19
CA THR A 192 -3.07 2.41 -0.61
C THR A 192 -3.31 3.09 -1.94
N THR A 193 -3.89 2.37 -2.90
CA THR A 193 -4.02 2.85 -4.29
C THR A 193 -5.39 3.45 -4.61
N GLY A 194 -6.43 3.14 -3.82
CA GLY A 194 -7.78 3.69 -4.01
C GLY A 194 -8.36 3.31 -5.38
N ASN A 195 -8.86 4.29 -6.12
CA ASN A 195 -9.49 4.08 -7.43
C ASN A 195 -8.49 3.73 -8.56
N GLU A 196 -7.19 3.91 -8.32
CA GLU A 196 -6.15 3.59 -9.31
C GLU A 196 -6.35 4.31 -10.65
N ALA A 197 -6.42 5.64 -10.63
CA ALA A 197 -6.49 6.40 -11.87
C ALA A 197 -5.23 6.20 -12.73
N ASP A 198 -4.06 5.98 -12.09
CA ASP A 198 -2.78 5.73 -12.76
C ASP A 198 -1.98 4.63 -12.05
N ILE A 199 -1.49 4.87 -10.82
CA ILE A 199 -0.67 3.90 -10.09
C ILE A 199 -1.56 2.76 -9.57
N GLU A 200 -1.32 1.55 -10.08
CA GLU A 200 -2.05 0.34 -9.70
C GLU A 200 -1.35 -0.42 -8.57
N VAL A 201 -2.10 -1.26 -7.85
CA VAL A 201 -1.57 -2.16 -6.82
C VAL A 201 -0.48 -3.09 -7.38
N ALA A 202 -0.60 -3.51 -8.63
CA ALA A 202 0.40 -4.32 -9.31
C ALA A 202 1.75 -3.60 -9.45
N GLU A 203 1.74 -2.31 -9.80
CA GLU A 203 2.96 -1.50 -9.85
C GLU A 203 3.60 -1.36 -8.47
N VAL A 204 2.81 -1.11 -7.45
CA VAL A 204 3.29 -1.02 -6.05
C VAL A 204 3.93 -2.35 -5.61
N ILE A 205 3.32 -3.50 -5.93
CA ILE A 205 3.89 -4.82 -5.66
C ILE A 205 5.24 -4.97 -6.37
N LYS A 206 5.34 -4.56 -7.64
CA LYS A 206 6.59 -4.64 -8.42
C LYS A 206 7.69 -3.77 -7.82
N LEU A 207 7.38 -2.53 -7.44
CA LEU A 207 8.33 -1.63 -6.77
C LEU A 207 8.80 -2.22 -5.43
N MET A 208 7.90 -2.77 -4.62
CA MET A 208 8.27 -3.48 -3.38
C MET A 208 9.09 -4.74 -3.65
N ALA A 209 8.85 -5.41 -4.76
CA ALA A 209 9.60 -6.60 -5.15
C ALA A 209 11.06 -6.31 -5.48
N THR A 210 11.38 -5.12 -5.96
CA THR A 210 12.76 -4.68 -6.26
C THR A 210 13.46 -4.02 -5.06
N ASP A 211 12.72 -3.51 -4.08
CA ASP A 211 13.27 -2.78 -2.93
C ASP A 211 13.93 -3.70 -1.91
N GLU A 212 15.20 -3.48 -1.58
CA GLU A 212 15.97 -4.33 -0.67
C GLU A 212 15.45 -4.33 0.77
N SER A 213 14.79 -3.28 1.21
CA SER A 213 14.21 -3.17 2.54
C SER A 213 12.94 -4.00 2.73
N VAL A 214 12.30 -4.42 1.62
CA VAL A 214 11.09 -5.25 1.65
C VAL A 214 11.46 -6.72 1.47
N HIS A 215 11.04 -7.57 2.40
CA HIS A 215 11.29 -9.01 2.39
C HIS A 215 10.03 -9.83 2.13
N THR A 216 8.87 -9.30 2.49
CA THR A 216 7.55 -9.94 2.34
C THR A 216 6.54 -8.89 1.92
N ILE A 217 5.73 -9.20 0.91
CA ILE A 217 4.72 -8.29 0.37
C ILE A 217 3.35 -8.83 0.72
N LEU A 218 2.54 -8.01 1.40
CA LEU A 218 1.14 -8.30 1.70
C LEU A 218 0.27 -7.48 0.77
N ALA A 219 -0.61 -8.14 0.02
CA ALA A 219 -1.43 -7.47 -0.97
C ALA A 219 -2.93 -7.69 -0.70
N TYR A 220 -3.71 -6.62 -0.83
CA TYR A 220 -5.17 -6.68 -0.89
C TYR A 220 -5.65 -6.20 -2.25
N VAL A 221 -6.31 -7.08 -2.99
CA VAL A 221 -6.66 -6.89 -4.39
C VAL A 221 -8.17 -7.10 -4.59
N GLU A 222 -8.84 -6.09 -5.11
CA GLU A 222 -10.26 -6.12 -5.51
C GLU A 222 -10.39 -6.45 -7.00
N SER A 223 -9.55 -5.82 -7.82
CA SER A 223 -9.49 -6.02 -9.27
C SER A 223 -8.07 -5.79 -9.78
N VAL A 224 -7.77 -6.25 -10.98
CA VAL A 224 -6.51 -5.99 -11.69
C VAL A 224 -6.87 -5.40 -13.05
N LYS A 225 -6.39 -4.21 -13.36
CA LYS A 225 -6.62 -3.53 -14.63
C LYS A 225 -5.65 -4.03 -15.68
N ASP A 226 -4.35 -4.09 -15.37
CA ASP A 226 -3.30 -4.63 -16.22
C ASP A 226 -2.81 -5.98 -15.70
N GLY A 227 -3.31 -7.06 -16.32
CA GLY A 227 -2.89 -8.44 -15.98
C GLY A 227 -1.42 -8.71 -16.32
N GLY A 228 -0.87 -8.06 -17.34
CA GLY A 228 0.54 -8.17 -17.71
C GLY A 228 1.45 -7.58 -16.64
N LEU A 229 1.08 -6.40 -16.12
CA LEU A 229 1.81 -5.75 -15.02
C LEU A 229 1.76 -6.57 -13.73
N MET A 230 0.61 -7.20 -13.41
CA MET A 230 0.50 -8.07 -12.25
C MET A 230 1.41 -9.31 -12.39
N ILE A 231 1.43 -9.94 -13.56
CA ILE A 231 2.32 -11.08 -13.82
C ILE A 231 3.78 -10.68 -13.64
N ASP A 232 4.20 -9.57 -14.25
CA ASP A 232 5.56 -9.05 -14.13
C ASP A 232 5.93 -8.71 -12.68
N ALA A 233 5.02 -8.16 -11.90
CA ALA A 233 5.20 -7.90 -10.47
C ALA A 233 5.45 -9.20 -9.68
N LEU A 234 4.66 -10.25 -9.94
CA LEU A 234 4.80 -11.55 -9.29
C LEU A 234 6.10 -12.27 -9.72
N GLU A 235 6.46 -12.23 -10.99
CA GLU A 235 7.73 -12.77 -11.48
C GLU A 235 8.93 -12.06 -10.85
N THR A 236 8.86 -10.72 -10.75
CA THR A 236 9.89 -9.92 -10.10
C THR A 236 10.03 -10.28 -8.62
N ALA A 237 8.92 -10.44 -7.90
CA ALA A 237 8.94 -10.85 -6.49
C ALA A 237 9.54 -12.25 -6.33
N ARG A 238 9.18 -13.20 -7.19
CA ARG A 238 9.71 -14.56 -7.19
C ARG A 238 11.22 -14.58 -7.48
N ALA A 239 11.67 -13.81 -8.48
CA ALA A 239 13.10 -13.70 -8.83
C ALA A 239 13.93 -13.17 -7.66
N ASN A 240 13.38 -12.22 -6.90
CA ASN A 240 14.02 -11.63 -5.71
C ASN A 240 13.73 -12.43 -4.41
N ARG A 241 13.11 -13.60 -4.49
CA ARG A 241 12.77 -14.50 -3.36
C ARG A 241 11.94 -13.79 -2.28
N LYS A 242 10.99 -12.95 -2.69
CA LYS A 242 10.08 -12.25 -1.80
C LYS A 242 8.68 -12.87 -1.89
N PRO A 243 8.17 -13.48 -0.82
CA PRO A 243 6.80 -13.98 -0.80
C PRO A 243 5.81 -12.85 -1.03
N VAL A 244 4.85 -13.07 -1.93
CA VAL A 244 3.65 -12.24 -2.07
C VAL A 244 2.49 -13.01 -1.46
N ILE A 245 1.88 -12.45 -0.41
CA ILE A 245 0.73 -13.02 0.29
C ILE A 245 -0.46 -12.16 -0.04
N VAL A 246 -1.45 -12.71 -0.75
CA VAL A 246 -2.51 -11.93 -1.36
C VAL A 246 -3.90 -12.35 -0.90
N THR A 247 -4.68 -11.38 -0.43
CA THR A 247 -6.13 -11.51 -0.28
C THR A 247 -6.80 -10.93 -1.53
N LYS A 248 -7.40 -11.80 -2.37
CA LYS A 248 -8.22 -11.39 -3.51
C LYS A 248 -9.68 -11.54 -3.13
N VAL A 249 -10.41 -10.44 -3.12
CA VAL A 249 -11.85 -10.39 -2.81
C VAL A 249 -12.71 -10.43 -4.08
N GLY A 250 -14.03 -10.50 -3.92
CA GLY A 250 -14.95 -10.66 -5.07
C GLY A 250 -14.91 -12.07 -5.66
N ARG A 251 -14.82 -13.12 -4.80
CA ARG A 251 -14.71 -14.53 -5.20
C ARG A 251 -16.04 -15.17 -5.59
N SER A 252 -17.12 -14.78 -4.91
CA SER A 252 -18.49 -15.22 -5.20
C SER A 252 -19.20 -14.21 -6.10
N GLU A 253 -20.29 -14.62 -6.74
CA GLU A 253 -21.12 -13.69 -7.53
C GLU A 253 -21.58 -12.49 -6.71
N ILE A 254 -22.00 -12.69 -5.45
CA ILE A 254 -22.39 -11.61 -4.55
C ILE A 254 -21.19 -10.71 -4.21
N GLY A 255 -20.02 -11.31 -3.90
CA GLY A 255 -18.80 -10.58 -3.62
C GLY A 255 -18.28 -9.82 -4.84
N ALA A 256 -18.39 -10.40 -6.04
CA ALA A 256 -18.02 -9.76 -7.30
C ALA A 256 -18.91 -8.54 -7.61
N ALA A 257 -20.23 -8.68 -7.40
CA ALA A 257 -21.16 -7.57 -7.56
C ALA A 257 -20.88 -6.44 -6.55
N ALA A 258 -20.56 -6.78 -5.30
CA ALA A 258 -20.18 -5.81 -4.26
C ALA A 258 -18.87 -5.10 -4.61
N ALA A 259 -17.84 -5.82 -5.06
CA ALA A 259 -16.56 -5.25 -5.48
C ALA A 259 -16.73 -4.33 -6.70
N ALA A 260 -17.47 -4.74 -7.72
CA ALA A 260 -17.76 -3.93 -8.90
C ALA A 260 -18.50 -2.63 -8.55
N SER A 261 -19.42 -2.68 -7.61
CA SER A 261 -20.13 -1.50 -7.10
C SER A 261 -19.22 -0.55 -6.31
N HIS A 262 -18.16 -1.08 -5.67
CA HIS A 262 -17.25 -0.31 -4.84
C HIS A 262 -16.11 0.35 -5.66
N THR A 263 -15.64 -0.29 -6.70
CA THR A 263 -14.44 0.15 -7.46
C THR A 263 -14.72 0.60 -8.90
N ALA A 264 -15.99 0.54 -9.35
CA ALA A 264 -16.41 0.77 -10.75
C ALA A 264 -15.64 -0.13 -11.76
N SER A 265 -15.04 -1.23 -11.32
CA SER A 265 -14.27 -2.14 -12.17
C SER A 265 -14.89 -3.54 -12.17
N LEU A 266 -14.83 -4.21 -13.35
CA LEU A 266 -15.32 -5.58 -13.49
C LEU A 266 -14.42 -6.52 -12.68
N ALA A 267 -15.01 -7.30 -11.77
CA ALA A 267 -14.34 -8.41 -11.14
C ALA A 267 -14.12 -9.51 -12.20
N GLY A 268 -12.87 -9.80 -12.54
CA GLY A 268 -12.54 -10.91 -13.43
C GLY A 268 -12.92 -12.27 -12.81
N GLU A 269 -12.91 -13.34 -13.63
CA GLU A 269 -13.19 -14.69 -13.13
C GLU A 269 -12.19 -15.14 -12.07
N ASP A 270 -12.67 -15.50 -10.89
CA ASP A 270 -11.86 -15.88 -9.72
C ASP A 270 -10.86 -17.02 -10.02
N LYS A 271 -11.24 -17.95 -10.89
CA LYS A 271 -10.39 -19.07 -11.34
C LYS A 271 -9.13 -18.61 -12.07
N ILE A 272 -9.20 -17.48 -12.80
CA ILE A 272 -8.05 -16.93 -13.52
C ILE A 272 -7.05 -16.38 -12.49
N TYR A 273 -7.50 -15.64 -11.49
CA TYR A 273 -6.65 -15.16 -10.41
C TYR A 273 -5.97 -16.30 -9.66
N ASP A 274 -6.73 -17.35 -9.32
CA ASP A 274 -6.20 -18.52 -8.62
C ASP A 274 -5.11 -19.24 -9.45
N ALA A 275 -5.34 -19.37 -10.75
CA ALA A 275 -4.36 -19.97 -11.66
C ALA A 275 -3.08 -19.14 -11.77
N ILE A 276 -3.19 -17.82 -11.92
CA ILE A 276 -2.04 -16.88 -12.01
C ILE A 276 -1.27 -16.89 -10.70
N PHE A 277 -1.92 -16.69 -9.56
CA PHE A 277 -1.23 -16.67 -8.27
C PHE A 277 -0.48 -17.97 -7.99
N ARG A 278 -1.09 -19.12 -8.31
CA ARG A 278 -0.45 -20.43 -8.20
C ARG A 278 0.73 -20.58 -9.14
N GLN A 279 0.59 -20.17 -10.40
CA GLN A 279 1.64 -20.28 -11.43
C GLN A 279 2.85 -19.43 -11.08
N TYR A 280 2.64 -18.22 -10.59
CA TYR A 280 3.69 -17.26 -10.30
C TYR A 280 4.15 -17.26 -8.83
N GLY A 281 3.60 -18.15 -8.00
CA GLY A 281 4.08 -18.40 -6.63
C GLY A 281 3.63 -17.40 -5.58
N ALA A 282 2.50 -16.72 -5.83
CA ALA A 282 1.84 -15.93 -4.80
C ALA A 282 0.98 -16.82 -3.89
N PHE A 283 0.99 -16.53 -2.58
CA PHE A 283 0.19 -17.25 -1.58
C PHE A 283 -1.16 -16.57 -1.43
N ARG A 284 -2.19 -17.17 -2.01
CA ARG A 284 -3.55 -16.67 -1.85
C ARG A 284 -4.14 -17.12 -0.52
N VAL A 285 -4.60 -16.15 0.28
CA VAL A 285 -5.17 -16.37 1.61
C VAL A 285 -6.64 -15.95 1.67
N SER A 286 -7.37 -16.51 2.64
CA SER A 286 -8.79 -16.28 2.84
C SER A 286 -9.11 -15.35 4.02
N SER A 287 -8.14 -15.09 4.89
CA SER A 287 -8.31 -14.25 6.07
C SER A 287 -7.06 -13.44 6.38
N THR A 288 -7.23 -12.38 7.18
CA THR A 288 -6.10 -11.57 7.69
C THR A 288 -5.23 -12.38 8.66
N GLU A 289 -5.83 -13.31 9.41
CA GLU A 289 -5.06 -14.20 10.30
C GLU A 289 -4.11 -15.07 9.51
N GLU A 290 -4.58 -15.75 8.48
CA GLU A 290 -3.75 -16.56 7.58
C GLU A 290 -2.64 -15.71 6.93
N MET A 291 -2.97 -14.48 6.49
CA MET A 291 -2.00 -13.54 5.93
C MET A 291 -0.87 -13.22 6.94
N THR A 292 -1.23 -12.89 8.17
CA THR A 292 -0.26 -12.53 9.21
C THR A 292 0.54 -13.74 9.69
N ASP A 293 -0.06 -14.93 9.76
CA ASP A 293 0.66 -16.16 10.12
C ASP A 293 1.73 -16.51 9.08
N LEU A 294 1.41 -16.40 7.79
CA LEU A 294 2.39 -16.57 6.72
C LEU A 294 3.47 -15.48 6.75
N ALA A 295 3.13 -14.23 7.06
CA ALA A 295 4.10 -13.15 7.19
C ALA A 295 5.06 -13.39 8.36
N VAL A 296 4.57 -13.89 9.49
CA VAL A 296 5.41 -14.30 10.64
C VAL A 296 6.31 -15.46 10.25
N ALA A 297 5.79 -16.46 9.54
CA ALA A 297 6.59 -17.60 9.07
C ALA A 297 7.68 -17.18 8.05
N ALA A 298 7.42 -16.15 7.24
CA ALA A 298 8.37 -15.62 6.27
C ALA A 298 9.45 -14.71 6.89
N LYS A 299 9.22 -14.14 8.10
CA LYS A 299 10.12 -13.19 8.77
C LYS A 299 11.57 -13.67 8.90
N PRO A 300 11.85 -14.96 9.25
CA PRO A 300 13.23 -15.45 9.34
C PRO A 300 13.92 -15.57 7.98
N ARG A 301 13.22 -15.50 6.86
CA ARG A 301 13.73 -15.72 5.50
C ARG A 301 14.36 -17.12 5.31
N ILE A 302 13.92 -18.09 6.10
CA ILE A 302 14.31 -19.48 5.99
C ILE A 302 13.18 -20.27 5.34
N TYR A 303 13.42 -20.73 4.12
CA TYR A 303 12.43 -21.46 3.34
C TYR A 303 12.84 -22.93 3.26
N PRO A 304 12.01 -23.85 3.79
CA PRO A 304 12.30 -25.29 3.75
C PRO A 304 12.48 -25.79 2.31
N ALA A 305 13.51 -26.61 2.10
CA ALA A 305 13.76 -27.23 0.80
C ALA A 305 12.93 -28.52 0.57
N GLY A 306 12.18 -28.96 1.58
CA GLY A 306 11.41 -30.21 1.53
C GLY A 306 10.33 -30.27 2.58
N LYS A 307 9.71 -31.45 2.72
CA LYS A 307 8.55 -31.69 3.60
C LYS A 307 8.90 -32.24 4.98
N LYS A 308 10.17 -32.40 5.32
CA LYS A 308 10.60 -32.95 6.62
C LYS A 308 10.48 -31.91 7.71
N VAL A 309 9.80 -32.27 8.79
CA VAL A 309 9.55 -31.40 9.96
C VAL A 309 9.98 -32.12 11.23
N GLY A 310 10.72 -31.41 12.10
CA GLY A 310 11.00 -31.84 13.46
C GLY A 310 10.03 -31.20 14.44
N LEU A 311 9.38 -31.99 15.29
CA LEU A 311 8.47 -31.51 16.31
C LEU A 311 9.20 -31.47 17.66
N VAL A 312 9.25 -30.31 18.30
CA VAL A 312 9.83 -30.10 19.62
C VAL A 312 8.80 -29.47 20.54
N THR A 313 8.51 -30.13 21.65
CA THR A 313 7.48 -29.65 22.59
C THR A 313 7.75 -30.21 24.00
N ILE A 314 7.37 -29.45 25.00
CA ILE A 314 7.34 -29.89 26.42
C ILE A 314 6.02 -30.55 26.80
N SER A 315 5.01 -30.49 25.94
CA SER A 315 3.67 -31.04 26.16
C SER A 315 3.38 -32.21 25.23
N GLY A 316 3.12 -33.38 25.77
CA GLY A 316 2.75 -34.57 24.98
C GLY A 316 1.48 -34.35 24.18
N GLY A 317 0.45 -33.71 24.75
CA GLY A 317 -0.78 -33.37 24.03
C GLY A 317 -0.56 -32.41 22.86
N ALA A 318 0.26 -31.39 23.02
CA ALA A 318 0.62 -30.48 21.93
C ALA A 318 1.42 -31.22 20.84
N GLY A 319 2.28 -32.15 21.21
CA GLY A 319 3.02 -33.00 20.25
C GLY A 319 2.10 -33.84 19.37
N ILE A 320 1.07 -34.43 19.96
CA ILE A 320 0.06 -35.22 19.19
C ILE A 320 -0.69 -34.29 18.20
N LEU A 321 -1.16 -33.14 18.66
CA LEU A 321 -1.85 -32.18 17.78
C LEU A 321 -0.97 -31.70 16.63
N MET A 322 0.31 -31.43 16.89
CA MET A 322 1.27 -31.04 15.85
C MET A 322 1.52 -32.16 14.85
N ALA A 323 1.61 -33.42 15.33
CA ALA A 323 1.81 -34.59 14.47
C ALA A 323 0.59 -34.81 13.56
N ASP A 324 -0.64 -34.75 14.11
CA ASP A 324 -1.87 -34.87 13.36
C ASP A 324 -1.99 -33.78 12.28
N ALA A 325 -1.66 -32.53 12.63
CA ALA A 325 -1.65 -31.41 11.69
C ALA A 325 -0.60 -31.59 10.58
N ALA A 326 0.60 -32.08 10.93
CA ALA A 326 1.65 -32.34 9.97
C ALA A 326 1.26 -33.45 8.97
N ASP A 327 0.67 -34.54 9.45
CA ASP A 327 0.18 -35.64 8.63
C ASP A 327 -0.93 -35.18 7.67
N ALA A 328 -1.91 -34.42 8.17
CA ALA A 328 -3.01 -33.85 7.39
C ALA A 328 -2.52 -32.95 6.23
N LEU A 329 -1.37 -32.29 6.42
CA LEU A 329 -0.70 -31.44 5.42
C LEU A 329 0.30 -32.20 4.54
N GLY A 330 0.44 -33.52 4.72
CA GLY A 330 1.38 -34.36 3.99
C GLY A 330 2.83 -34.01 4.24
N LEU A 331 3.14 -33.53 5.45
CA LEU A 331 4.51 -33.32 5.93
C LEU A 331 5.07 -34.64 6.51
N ASP A 332 6.38 -34.83 6.40
CA ASP A 332 7.11 -35.98 6.90
C ASP A 332 7.69 -35.68 8.29
N VAL A 333 7.09 -36.26 9.33
CA VAL A 333 7.58 -36.16 10.71
C VAL A 333 8.52 -37.32 10.97
N ALA A 334 9.80 -37.12 10.72
CA ALA A 334 10.82 -38.13 10.98
C ALA A 334 11.09 -38.29 12.49
N PRO A 335 11.31 -39.52 12.97
CA PRO A 335 11.77 -39.75 14.34
C PRO A 335 13.13 -39.09 14.56
N MET A 336 13.33 -38.49 15.74
CA MET A 336 14.62 -37.89 16.12
C MET A 336 15.73 -38.94 16.09
N PRO A 337 16.93 -38.62 15.57
CA PRO A 337 18.08 -39.51 15.66
C PRO A 337 18.39 -39.87 17.11
N LYS A 338 18.80 -41.11 17.33
CA LYS A 338 19.08 -41.61 18.69
C LYS A 338 20.28 -40.94 19.37
N GLU A 339 21.04 -40.14 18.61
CA GLU A 339 22.27 -39.44 19.06
C GLU A 339 22.07 -37.92 19.18
N SER A 340 20.85 -37.43 19.34
CA SER A 340 20.51 -35.99 19.40
C SER A 340 20.23 -35.56 20.84
#